data_7e7b9bc9975ceaf5eb0aea221595dfd7
#
_entry.id   7e7b9bc9975ceaf5eb0aea221595dfd7
#
_cell.length_a   1.000
_cell.length_b   1.000
_cell.length_c   1.000
_cell.angle_alpha   90.00
_cell.angle_beta   90.00
_cell.angle_gamma   90.00
#
_symmetry.space_group_name_H-M   'P 1'
#
loop_
_entity.id
_entity.type
_entity.pdbx_description
1 polymer ?
#
loop_
_entity_poly.entity_id
_entity_poly.type
_entity_poly.pdbx_seq_one_letter_code
_entity_poly.pdbx_strand_id
1 'polypeptide(L)'
;MILDLSDDAKEFGRQALKAFEAAGGDQLLVQADAKPDTRAALVVPVLDSLGVFELEPRSDADSLEAAAAVCRSAGYWALPYPVAERLASPHDLDADGLVVVDPAAPEAALQGLDNRWATVTLDGVRSTVARLGATGPSFATALELSAVDDAGCDDVALALTLPCWTLLGMLDRAIDLTTAHVSLRKQFGQTLSSFQGVQFQLTDAEVERSGVDMLAKYTLWSVGTNPADEAINDALALRLAAIEAAEVVFRVCHQLHGAVGFCDETVLSWLSRYSQPLRRSPFGVSKTRDVLTSRLGRRGLTGLFSS
;
A
#
# COMPACT_ATOMS: atom_id res chain seq x y z
N MET A 1 14.49 -20.67 6.34
CA MET A 1 13.47 -19.83 5.70
C MET A 1 14.18 -18.72 4.97
N ILE A 2 13.93 -18.55 3.67
CA ILE A 2 14.40 -17.41 2.87
C ILE A 2 13.21 -16.43 2.85
N LEU A 3 13.38 -15.26 3.44
CA LEU A 3 12.32 -14.24 3.50
C LEU A 3 12.40 -13.23 2.35
N ASP A 4 13.44 -13.26 1.54
CA ASP A 4 13.55 -12.34 0.42
C ASP A 4 12.71 -12.83 -0.77
N LEU A 5 12.19 -11.89 -1.56
CA LEU A 5 11.49 -12.23 -2.79
C LEU A 5 12.41 -12.99 -3.75
N SER A 6 11.84 -13.87 -4.56
CA SER A 6 12.55 -14.55 -5.64
C SER A 6 13.16 -13.53 -6.63
N ASP A 7 14.16 -13.98 -7.38
CA ASP A 7 14.79 -13.11 -8.37
C ASP A 7 13.83 -12.76 -9.52
N ASP A 8 12.92 -13.66 -9.84
CA ASP A 8 11.86 -13.44 -10.86
C ASP A 8 10.87 -12.39 -10.40
N ALA A 9 10.38 -12.43 -9.15
CA ALA A 9 9.51 -11.41 -8.60
C ALA A 9 10.19 -10.03 -8.53
N LYS A 10 11.47 -9.98 -8.14
CA LYS A 10 12.25 -8.74 -8.15
C LYS A 10 12.42 -8.19 -9.57
N GLU A 11 12.67 -9.05 -10.56
CA GLU A 11 12.78 -8.62 -11.96
C GLU A 11 11.44 -8.10 -12.47
N PHE A 12 10.35 -8.80 -12.18
CA PHE A 12 9.02 -8.36 -12.55
C PHE A 12 8.68 -6.99 -11.94
N GLY A 13 9.01 -6.77 -10.66
CA GLY A 13 8.89 -5.45 -10.01
C GLY A 13 9.72 -4.38 -10.71
N ARG A 14 10.97 -4.66 -11.11
CA ARG A 14 11.80 -3.71 -11.88
C ARG A 14 11.22 -3.38 -13.26
N GLN A 15 10.64 -4.36 -13.94
CA GLN A 15 9.96 -4.15 -15.22
C GLN A 15 8.72 -3.28 -15.03
N ALA A 16 7.90 -3.56 -14.01
CA ALA A 16 6.75 -2.76 -13.67
C ALA A 16 7.14 -1.30 -13.35
N LEU A 17 8.19 -1.10 -12.55
CA LEU A 17 8.69 0.23 -12.20
C LEU A 17 9.04 1.06 -13.45
N LYS A 18 9.75 0.45 -14.42
CA LYS A 18 10.12 1.09 -15.69
C LYS A 18 8.91 1.35 -16.59
N ALA A 19 7.97 0.40 -16.65
CA ALA A 19 6.77 0.55 -17.46
C ALA A 19 5.88 1.69 -16.94
N PHE A 20 5.75 1.84 -15.62
CA PHE A 20 5.01 2.93 -15.01
C PHE A 20 5.69 4.29 -15.23
N GLU A 21 7.02 4.35 -15.16
CA GLU A 21 7.80 5.54 -15.55
C GLU A 21 7.54 5.93 -17.00
N ALA A 22 7.65 4.98 -17.92
CA ALA A 22 7.44 5.20 -19.34
C ALA A 22 6.00 5.63 -19.69
N ALA A 23 5.01 5.17 -18.90
CA ALA A 23 3.61 5.57 -19.05
C ALA A 23 3.32 7.00 -18.58
N GLY A 24 4.26 7.63 -17.85
CA GLY A 24 4.12 9.01 -17.37
C GLY A 24 4.55 9.25 -15.93
N GLY A 25 4.82 8.17 -15.16
CA GLY A 25 5.30 8.28 -13.78
C GLY A 25 4.42 9.18 -12.90
N ASP A 26 5.02 10.16 -12.26
CA ASP A 26 4.33 11.10 -11.36
C ASP A 26 3.19 11.89 -12.04
N GLN A 27 3.24 12.07 -13.38
CA GLN A 27 2.21 12.81 -14.13
C GLN A 27 0.87 12.06 -14.20
N LEU A 28 0.88 10.74 -14.08
CA LEU A 28 -0.36 9.93 -14.08
C LEU A 28 -1.27 10.35 -12.93
N LEU A 29 -0.70 10.56 -11.75
CA LEU A 29 -1.45 10.99 -10.57
C LEU A 29 -2.05 12.38 -10.75
N VAL A 30 -1.27 13.33 -11.26
CA VAL A 30 -1.73 14.71 -11.50
C VAL A 30 -2.88 14.75 -12.51
N GLN A 31 -2.79 13.94 -13.58
CA GLN A 31 -3.84 13.83 -14.58
C GLN A 31 -5.12 13.22 -14.00
N ALA A 32 -4.99 12.17 -13.20
CA ALA A 32 -6.12 11.50 -12.57
C ALA A 32 -6.79 12.35 -11.47
N ASP A 33 -6.02 13.16 -10.73
CA ASP A 33 -6.57 14.10 -9.77
C ASP A 33 -7.44 15.18 -10.46
N ALA A 34 -6.94 15.71 -11.57
CA ALA A 34 -7.68 16.68 -12.37
C ALA A 34 -8.95 16.08 -13.01
N LYS A 35 -8.92 14.77 -13.35
CA LYS A 35 -10.02 14.07 -14.01
C LYS A 35 -10.09 12.60 -13.55
N PRO A 36 -10.75 12.31 -12.43
CA PRO A 36 -10.79 10.97 -11.83
C PRO A 36 -11.26 9.84 -12.76
N ASP A 37 -12.20 10.11 -13.65
CA ASP A 37 -12.74 9.12 -14.59
C ASP A 37 -11.71 8.61 -15.63
N THR A 38 -10.52 9.24 -15.69
CA THR A 38 -9.44 8.78 -16.57
C THR A 38 -8.51 7.74 -15.92
N ARG A 39 -8.65 7.45 -14.62
CA ARG A 39 -7.76 6.57 -13.86
C ARG A 39 -7.56 5.21 -14.54
N ALA A 40 -8.64 4.53 -14.89
CA ALA A 40 -8.56 3.24 -15.56
C ALA A 40 -7.89 3.35 -16.94
N ALA A 41 -8.27 4.33 -17.75
CA ALA A 41 -7.71 4.52 -19.08
C ALA A 41 -6.21 4.85 -19.08
N LEU A 42 -5.72 5.51 -18.02
CA LEU A 42 -4.31 5.84 -17.86
C LEU A 42 -3.45 4.64 -17.42
N VAL A 43 -4.00 3.73 -16.61
CA VAL A 43 -3.20 2.73 -15.90
C VAL A 43 -3.46 1.30 -16.39
N VAL A 44 -4.71 0.92 -16.68
CA VAL A 44 -5.06 -0.46 -17.06
C VAL A 44 -4.27 -0.96 -18.28
N PRO A 45 -4.07 -0.21 -19.38
CA PRO A 45 -3.31 -0.70 -20.52
C PRO A 45 -1.86 -1.09 -20.18
N VAL A 46 -1.24 -0.41 -19.20
CA VAL A 46 0.12 -0.72 -18.76
C VAL A 46 0.12 -1.99 -17.92
N LEU A 47 -0.85 -2.13 -17.00
CA LEU A 47 -1.00 -3.35 -16.19
C LEU A 47 -1.29 -4.57 -17.05
N ASP A 48 -2.15 -4.45 -18.07
CA ASP A 48 -2.46 -5.51 -19.04
C ASP A 48 -1.20 -5.91 -19.83
N SER A 49 -0.42 -4.94 -20.31
CA SER A 49 0.80 -5.22 -21.07
C SER A 49 1.87 -5.95 -20.25
N LEU A 50 1.83 -5.84 -18.93
CA LEU A 50 2.69 -6.54 -17.99
C LEU A 50 2.13 -7.90 -17.56
N GLY A 51 0.89 -8.24 -17.91
CA GLY A 51 0.21 -9.46 -17.43
C GLY A 51 -0.15 -9.40 -15.93
N VAL A 52 -0.31 -8.21 -15.35
CA VAL A 52 -0.58 -8.07 -13.90
C VAL A 52 -1.90 -8.73 -13.51
N PHE A 53 -2.91 -8.69 -14.37
CA PHE A 53 -4.22 -9.29 -14.08
C PHE A 53 -4.28 -10.80 -14.34
N GLU A 54 -3.19 -11.40 -14.84
CA GLU A 54 -3.02 -12.84 -14.96
C GLU A 54 -2.39 -13.46 -13.69
N LEU A 55 -1.92 -12.62 -12.76
CA LEU A 55 -1.39 -13.08 -11.49
C LEU A 55 -2.52 -13.63 -10.61
N GLU A 56 -2.27 -14.77 -10.00
CA GLU A 56 -3.17 -15.43 -9.04
C GLU A 56 -2.52 -15.57 -7.66
N PRO A 57 -2.42 -14.46 -6.88
CA PRO A 57 -1.66 -14.44 -5.63
C PRO A 57 -2.14 -15.43 -4.55
N ARG A 58 -3.34 -15.99 -4.73
CA ARG A 58 -3.92 -17.00 -3.83
C ARG A 58 -3.55 -18.42 -4.18
N SER A 59 -3.10 -18.65 -5.43
CA SER A 59 -2.91 -20.00 -5.98
C SER A 59 -1.48 -20.50 -5.80
N ASP A 60 -0.50 -19.60 -5.86
CA ASP A 60 0.91 -19.97 -5.79
C ASP A 60 1.79 -18.86 -5.21
N ALA A 61 2.96 -19.25 -4.68
CA ALA A 61 3.90 -18.34 -4.04
C ALA A 61 4.57 -17.37 -5.02
N ASP A 62 4.81 -17.77 -6.26
CA ASP A 62 5.48 -16.93 -7.26
C ASP A 62 4.57 -15.78 -7.67
N SER A 63 3.28 -16.07 -7.93
CA SER A 63 2.25 -15.03 -8.17
C SER A 63 2.07 -14.10 -6.97
N LEU A 64 2.13 -14.63 -5.74
CA LEU A 64 2.03 -13.83 -4.53
C LEU A 64 3.20 -12.85 -4.39
N GLU A 65 4.42 -13.30 -4.64
CA GLU A 65 5.63 -12.47 -4.61
C GLU A 65 5.63 -11.44 -5.75
N ALA A 66 5.21 -11.83 -6.96
CA ALA A 66 5.08 -10.92 -8.10
C ALA A 66 4.04 -9.83 -7.84
N ALA A 67 2.89 -10.18 -7.23
CA ALA A 67 1.86 -9.22 -6.83
C ALA A 67 2.39 -8.20 -5.82
N ALA A 68 3.14 -8.63 -4.82
CA ALA A 68 3.78 -7.75 -3.84
C ALA A 68 4.78 -6.79 -4.50
N ALA A 69 5.63 -7.30 -5.40
CA ALA A 69 6.62 -6.51 -6.14
C ALA A 69 5.96 -5.45 -7.03
N VAL A 70 4.88 -5.80 -7.73
CA VAL A 70 4.09 -4.83 -8.54
C VAL A 70 3.42 -3.79 -7.66
N CYS A 71 2.82 -4.17 -6.55
CA CYS A 71 2.22 -3.22 -5.60
C CYS A 71 3.25 -2.21 -5.09
N ARG A 72 4.48 -2.65 -4.77
CA ARG A 72 5.58 -1.75 -4.39
C ARG A 72 5.94 -0.78 -5.51
N SER A 73 6.05 -1.27 -6.74
CA SER A 73 6.35 -0.43 -7.91
C SER A 73 5.24 0.56 -8.22
N ALA A 74 3.97 0.15 -8.06
CA ALA A 74 2.81 1.02 -8.18
C ALA A 74 2.82 2.13 -7.11
N GLY A 75 3.18 1.77 -5.87
CA GLY A 75 3.34 2.73 -4.79
C GLY A 75 4.46 3.74 -5.03
N TYR A 76 5.59 3.30 -5.59
CA TYR A 76 6.71 4.19 -5.91
C TYR A 76 6.30 5.36 -6.83
N TRP A 77 5.44 5.10 -7.82
CA TRP A 77 4.90 6.11 -8.72
C TRP A 77 3.55 6.69 -8.25
N ALA A 78 3.08 6.31 -7.06
CA ALA A 78 1.73 6.66 -6.56
C ALA A 78 0.65 6.49 -7.63
N LEU A 79 0.67 5.31 -8.30
CA LEU A 79 -0.26 5.05 -9.39
C LEU A 79 -1.70 5.32 -8.96
N PRO A 80 -2.46 6.11 -9.72
CA PRO A 80 -3.84 6.46 -9.36
C PRO A 80 -4.83 5.31 -9.65
N TYR A 81 -4.45 4.07 -9.30
CA TYR A 81 -5.25 2.87 -9.54
C TYR A 81 -5.04 1.87 -8.41
N PRO A 82 -6.07 1.22 -7.88
CA PRO A 82 -5.99 0.33 -6.73
C PRO A 82 -5.47 -1.06 -7.13
N VAL A 83 -4.19 -1.13 -7.47
CA VAL A 83 -3.53 -2.38 -7.94
C VAL A 83 -3.62 -3.47 -6.87
N ALA A 84 -3.38 -3.13 -5.62
CA ALA A 84 -3.43 -4.07 -4.50
C ALA A 84 -4.82 -4.67 -4.31
N GLU A 85 -5.85 -3.84 -4.38
CA GLU A 85 -7.24 -4.26 -4.24
C GLU A 85 -7.70 -5.11 -5.42
N ARG A 86 -7.21 -4.82 -6.64
CA ARG A 86 -7.45 -5.65 -7.84
C ARG A 86 -6.82 -7.02 -7.71
N LEU A 87 -5.58 -7.11 -7.25
CA LEU A 87 -4.86 -8.37 -7.05
C LEU A 87 -5.38 -9.18 -5.85
N ALA A 88 -6.09 -8.55 -4.93
CA ALA A 88 -6.73 -9.21 -3.81
C ALA A 88 -8.12 -9.78 -4.13
N SER A 89 -8.60 -9.70 -5.38
CA SER A 89 -9.93 -10.17 -5.78
C SER A 89 -10.13 -11.66 -5.44
N PRO A 90 -11.25 -12.04 -4.79
CA PRO A 90 -11.56 -13.43 -4.53
C PRO A 90 -12.07 -14.13 -5.80
N HIS A 91 -11.70 -15.41 -5.99
CA HIS A 91 -12.08 -16.17 -7.18
C HIS A 91 -13.55 -16.62 -7.17
N ASP A 92 -14.15 -16.72 -5.99
CA ASP A 92 -15.51 -17.23 -5.77
C ASP A 92 -16.59 -16.14 -5.75
N LEU A 93 -16.20 -14.87 -5.92
CA LEU A 93 -17.12 -13.75 -6.08
C LEU A 93 -17.02 -13.13 -7.46
N ASP A 94 -18.16 -12.72 -7.99
CA ASP A 94 -18.19 -11.93 -9.24
C ASP A 94 -17.81 -10.48 -8.97
N ALA A 95 -16.54 -10.27 -8.64
CA ALA A 95 -15.95 -8.97 -8.33
C ALA A 95 -14.60 -8.81 -9.02
N ASP A 96 -14.28 -7.58 -9.38
CA ASP A 96 -13.01 -7.24 -10.03
C ASP A 96 -11.92 -6.87 -9.03
N GLY A 97 -12.28 -6.66 -7.76
CA GLY A 97 -11.32 -6.33 -6.70
C GLY A 97 -11.96 -6.39 -5.33
N LEU A 98 -11.12 -6.45 -4.29
CA LEU A 98 -11.52 -6.58 -2.89
C LEU A 98 -10.90 -5.49 -2.03
N VAL A 99 -11.70 -4.91 -1.15
CA VAL A 99 -11.27 -3.91 -0.17
C VAL A 99 -11.60 -4.38 1.24
N VAL A 100 -10.65 -4.28 2.17
CA VAL A 100 -10.96 -4.46 3.60
C VAL A 100 -11.60 -3.18 4.13
N VAL A 101 -12.73 -3.29 4.80
CA VAL A 101 -13.47 -2.13 5.31
C VAL A 101 -13.78 -2.23 6.81
N ASP A 102 -13.92 -1.05 7.42
CA ASP A 102 -14.61 -0.91 8.71
C ASP A 102 -16.11 -0.92 8.47
N PRO A 103 -16.87 -1.90 9.01
CA PRO A 103 -18.32 -1.92 8.81
C PRO A 103 -19.03 -0.68 9.38
N ALA A 104 -18.43 0.02 10.34
CA ALA A 104 -19.00 1.25 10.91
C ALA A 104 -18.87 2.47 10.00
N ALA A 105 -17.86 2.50 9.12
CA ALA A 105 -17.59 3.60 8.19
C ALA A 105 -16.88 3.06 6.93
N PRO A 106 -17.57 2.30 6.07
CA PRO A 106 -16.94 1.69 4.90
C PRO A 106 -16.54 2.77 3.88
N GLU A 107 -15.25 2.80 3.54
CA GLU A 107 -14.68 3.73 2.55
C GLU A 107 -13.52 3.08 1.79
N ALA A 108 -13.28 3.53 0.56
CA ALA A 108 -12.14 3.11 -0.26
C ALA A 108 -11.79 4.14 -1.35
N ALA A 109 -10.60 4.03 -1.94
CA ALA A 109 -10.09 4.94 -2.96
C ALA A 109 -10.59 4.56 -4.37
N LEU A 110 -11.90 4.45 -4.57
CA LEU A 110 -12.54 3.91 -5.78
C LEU A 110 -13.15 4.95 -6.73
N GLN A 111 -13.05 6.24 -6.45
CA GLN A 111 -13.62 7.28 -7.29
C GLN A 111 -13.18 7.14 -8.78
N GLY A 112 -14.13 7.26 -9.69
CA GLY A 112 -13.87 7.23 -11.15
C GLY A 112 -13.50 5.85 -11.71
N LEU A 113 -13.83 4.76 -11.00
CA LEU A 113 -13.60 3.39 -11.43
C LEU A 113 -14.91 2.63 -11.55
N ASP A 114 -15.22 2.15 -12.77
CA ASP A 114 -16.43 1.39 -13.12
C ASP A 114 -16.22 -0.14 -12.96
N ASN A 115 -15.50 -0.54 -11.92
CA ASN A 115 -15.29 -1.95 -11.62
C ASN A 115 -16.33 -2.45 -10.62
N ARG A 116 -16.54 -3.77 -10.60
CA ARG A 116 -17.36 -4.45 -9.59
C ARG A 116 -16.48 -4.69 -8.35
N TRP A 117 -16.80 -4.03 -7.27
CA TRP A 117 -16.02 -4.10 -6.04
C TRP A 117 -16.69 -4.96 -5.01
N ALA A 118 -15.92 -5.84 -4.37
CA ALA A 118 -16.29 -6.50 -3.13
C ALA A 118 -15.58 -5.85 -1.93
N THR A 119 -16.15 -6.06 -0.77
CA THR A 119 -15.53 -5.70 0.51
C THR A 119 -15.53 -6.89 1.45
N VAL A 120 -14.58 -6.87 2.37
CA VAL A 120 -14.51 -7.85 3.48
C VAL A 120 -14.21 -7.11 4.79
N THR A 121 -14.86 -7.53 5.87
CA THR A 121 -14.50 -7.09 7.23
C THR A 121 -13.42 -7.98 7.82
N LEU A 122 -12.82 -7.60 8.95
CA LEU A 122 -11.83 -8.44 9.64
C LEU A 122 -12.41 -9.78 10.15
N ASP A 123 -13.72 -9.86 10.30
CA ASP A 123 -14.42 -11.07 10.73
C ASP A 123 -14.90 -11.93 9.54
N GLY A 124 -14.48 -11.58 8.33
CA GLY A 124 -14.78 -12.35 7.11
C GLY A 124 -16.14 -12.07 6.48
N VAL A 125 -16.91 -11.10 6.96
CA VAL A 125 -18.19 -10.72 6.32
C VAL A 125 -17.92 -10.04 5.00
N ARG A 126 -18.42 -10.63 3.90
CA ARG A 126 -18.27 -10.11 2.53
C ARG A 126 -19.52 -9.34 2.10
N SER A 127 -19.29 -8.29 1.35
CA SER A 127 -20.34 -7.48 0.73
C SER A 127 -19.91 -7.03 -0.66
N THR A 128 -20.87 -6.74 -1.53
CA THR A 128 -20.61 -6.03 -2.79
C THR A 128 -20.85 -4.52 -2.59
N VAL A 129 -20.11 -3.71 -3.33
CA VAL A 129 -20.33 -2.25 -3.35
C VAL A 129 -21.51 -1.97 -4.28
N ALA A 130 -22.63 -1.61 -3.68
CA ALA A 130 -23.86 -1.28 -4.42
C ALA A 130 -23.79 0.12 -5.01
N ARG A 131 -23.12 1.06 -4.32
CA ARG A 131 -23.02 2.46 -4.74
C ARG A 131 -21.82 3.13 -4.08
N LEU A 132 -21.19 4.04 -4.84
CA LEU A 132 -20.21 4.99 -4.33
C LEU A 132 -20.92 6.24 -3.84
N GLY A 133 -20.63 6.64 -2.61
CA GLY A 133 -21.18 7.85 -1.99
C GLY A 133 -20.36 9.11 -2.28
N ALA A 134 -20.35 10.05 -1.35
CA ALA A 134 -19.54 11.25 -1.48
C ALA A 134 -18.05 10.93 -1.42
N THR A 135 -17.27 11.61 -2.25
CA THR A 135 -15.83 11.46 -2.33
C THR A 135 -15.14 12.49 -1.45
N GLY A 136 -14.24 12.01 -0.63
CA GLY A 136 -13.31 12.83 0.14
C GLY A 136 -12.00 13.10 -0.63
N PRO A 137 -11.01 13.73 0.03
CA PRO A 137 -9.68 13.91 -0.54
C PRO A 137 -9.02 12.58 -0.91
N SER A 138 -8.09 12.62 -1.86
CA SER A 138 -7.28 11.47 -2.26
C SER A 138 -8.10 10.26 -2.71
N PHE A 139 -9.21 10.51 -3.43
CA PHE A 139 -10.12 9.48 -3.98
C PHE A 139 -10.90 8.66 -2.93
N ALA A 140 -10.74 8.91 -1.62
CA ALA A 140 -11.49 8.20 -0.60
C ALA A 140 -12.99 8.46 -0.76
N THR A 141 -13.77 7.39 -0.86
CA THR A 141 -15.21 7.42 -1.16
C THR A 141 -15.95 6.55 -0.17
N ALA A 142 -17.03 7.07 0.42
CA ALA A 142 -17.91 6.26 1.23
C ALA A 142 -18.62 5.19 0.38
N LEU A 143 -18.83 4.01 0.95
CA LEU A 143 -19.39 2.86 0.25
C LEU A 143 -20.76 2.49 0.83
N GLU A 144 -21.74 2.29 -0.06
CA GLU A 144 -23.00 1.62 0.27
C GLU A 144 -22.86 0.14 -0.04
N LEU A 145 -23.05 -0.73 0.95
CA LEU A 145 -22.75 -2.15 0.86
C LEU A 145 -24.02 -2.99 0.81
N SER A 146 -23.97 -4.08 0.02
CA SER A 146 -24.96 -5.16 0.04
C SER A 146 -24.29 -6.44 0.51
N ALA A 147 -24.76 -7.01 1.63
CA ALA A 147 -24.19 -8.23 2.20
C ALA A 147 -24.30 -9.42 1.24
N VAL A 148 -23.27 -10.24 1.20
CA VAL A 148 -23.20 -11.48 0.38
C VAL A 148 -23.15 -12.70 1.28
N ASP A 149 -22.10 -12.87 2.07
CA ASP A 149 -21.86 -13.99 2.98
C ASP A 149 -20.84 -13.65 4.07
N ASP A 150 -20.45 -14.62 4.89
CA ASP A 150 -19.46 -14.51 5.95
C ASP A 150 -18.24 -15.46 5.75
N ALA A 151 -17.98 -15.86 4.51
CA ALA A 151 -16.94 -16.86 4.19
C ALA A 151 -15.57 -16.22 3.82
N GLY A 152 -15.39 -14.92 3.98
CA GLY A 152 -14.20 -14.18 3.51
C GLY A 152 -13.01 -14.14 4.47
N CYS A 153 -12.91 -14.99 5.48
CA CYS A 153 -11.77 -14.96 6.41
C CYS A 153 -10.42 -15.16 5.71
N ASP A 154 -10.36 -16.03 4.70
CA ASP A 154 -9.14 -16.30 3.93
C ASP A 154 -8.75 -15.13 3.01
N ASP A 155 -9.66 -14.18 2.79
CA ASP A 155 -9.42 -13.01 1.95
C ASP A 155 -8.68 -11.90 2.68
N VAL A 156 -8.86 -11.81 4.00
CA VAL A 156 -8.49 -10.65 4.80
C VAL A 156 -6.98 -10.41 4.82
N ALA A 157 -6.19 -11.46 5.05
CA ALA A 157 -4.75 -11.33 5.21
C ALA A 157 -4.07 -10.77 3.95
N LEU A 158 -4.41 -11.31 2.77
CA LEU A 158 -3.88 -10.82 1.48
C LEU A 158 -4.31 -9.38 1.23
N ALA A 159 -5.60 -9.08 1.41
CA ALA A 159 -6.16 -7.76 1.16
C ALA A 159 -5.66 -6.67 2.12
N LEU A 160 -5.14 -7.04 3.31
CA LEU A 160 -4.41 -6.13 4.20
C LEU A 160 -2.93 -5.99 3.82
N THR A 161 -2.31 -7.07 3.32
CA THR A 161 -0.87 -7.11 3.07
C THR A 161 -0.47 -6.35 1.82
N LEU A 162 -1.15 -6.54 0.68
CA LEU A 162 -0.79 -5.89 -0.59
C LEU A 162 -0.82 -4.36 -0.54
N PRO A 163 -1.82 -3.68 0.11
CA PRO A 163 -1.76 -2.23 0.30
C PRO A 163 -0.56 -1.74 1.12
N CYS A 164 -0.02 -2.57 2.03
CA CYS A 164 1.20 -2.23 2.77
C CYS A 164 2.43 -2.24 1.86
N TRP A 165 2.49 -3.13 0.86
CA TRP A 165 3.54 -3.11 -0.17
C TRP A 165 3.44 -1.86 -1.05
N THR A 166 2.21 -1.42 -1.38
CA THR A 166 2.00 -0.14 -2.07
C THR A 166 2.51 1.03 -1.22
N LEU A 167 2.17 1.06 0.07
CA LEU A 167 2.65 2.11 0.98
C LEU A 167 4.18 2.09 1.09
N LEU A 168 4.80 0.91 1.19
CA LEU A 168 6.26 0.75 1.21
C LEU A 168 6.91 1.38 -0.03
N GLY A 169 6.36 1.18 -1.22
CA GLY A 169 6.83 1.83 -2.45
C GLY A 169 6.72 3.36 -2.40
N MET A 170 5.67 3.91 -1.79
CA MET A 170 5.57 5.35 -1.57
C MET A 170 6.65 5.87 -0.62
N LEU A 171 7.02 5.08 0.41
CA LEU A 171 8.11 5.44 1.32
C LEU A 171 9.47 5.40 0.61
N ASP A 172 9.72 4.40 -0.24
CA ASP A 172 10.92 4.33 -1.09
C ASP A 172 11.06 5.62 -1.91
N ARG A 173 9.99 6.01 -2.61
CA ARG A 173 9.98 7.22 -3.44
C ARG A 173 10.22 8.50 -2.65
N ALA A 174 9.59 8.62 -1.48
CA ALA A 174 9.74 9.80 -0.62
C ALA A 174 11.19 9.99 -0.16
N ILE A 175 11.87 8.90 0.22
CA ILE A 175 13.27 8.93 0.63
C ILE A 175 14.18 9.25 -0.56
N ASP A 176 13.96 8.66 -1.74
CA ASP A 176 14.74 8.94 -2.95
C ASP A 176 14.65 10.41 -3.37
N LEU A 177 13.41 10.97 -3.41
CA LEU A 177 13.19 12.38 -3.71
C LEU A 177 13.89 13.29 -2.71
N THR A 178 13.84 12.92 -1.42
CA THR A 178 14.46 13.72 -0.36
C THR A 178 15.98 13.65 -0.44
N THR A 179 16.53 12.48 -0.67
CA THR A 179 17.97 12.27 -0.84
C THR A 179 18.51 13.07 -2.03
N ALA A 180 17.78 13.06 -3.16
CA ALA A 180 18.11 13.87 -4.32
C ALA A 180 18.05 15.39 -3.98
N HIS A 181 16.97 15.82 -3.30
CA HIS A 181 16.79 17.23 -2.91
C HIS A 181 17.93 17.73 -2.03
N VAL A 182 18.27 17.03 -0.93
CA VAL A 182 19.31 17.48 0.00
C VAL A 182 20.72 17.40 -0.59
N SER A 183 20.94 16.55 -1.59
CA SER A 183 22.20 16.46 -2.33
C SER A 183 22.44 17.62 -3.28
N LEU A 184 21.38 18.24 -3.79
CA LEU A 184 21.44 19.38 -4.72
C LEU A 184 21.31 20.72 -4.00
N ARG A 185 20.46 20.80 -2.96
CA ARG A 185 20.16 22.05 -2.25
C ARG A 185 21.36 22.51 -1.43
N LYS A 186 21.79 23.74 -1.67
CA LYS A 186 22.90 24.37 -0.92
C LYS A 186 22.39 25.44 0.02
N GLN A 187 22.88 25.41 1.27
CA GLN A 187 22.71 26.46 2.27
C GLN A 187 24.00 26.57 3.10
N PHE A 188 24.28 27.74 3.64
CA PHE A 188 25.49 28.00 4.44
C PHE A 188 26.80 27.57 3.74
N GLY A 189 26.86 27.71 2.40
CA GLY A 189 28.04 27.42 1.60
C GLY A 189 28.25 25.95 1.19
N GLN A 190 27.38 25.03 1.62
CA GLN A 190 27.50 23.60 1.33
C GLN A 190 26.14 22.95 1.06
N THR A 191 26.12 21.68 0.59
CA THR A 191 24.88 20.93 0.37
C THR A 191 24.22 20.56 1.69
N LEU A 192 22.88 20.45 1.73
CA LEU A 192 22.17 20.02 2.93
C LEU A 192 22.60 18.62 3.38
N SER A 193 22.94 17.73 2.44
CA SER A 193 23.43 16.38 2.73
C SER A 193 24.74 16.32 3.51
N SER A 194 25.52 17.42 3.55
CA SER A 194 26.78 17.48 4.33
C SER A 194 26.56 17.74 5.82
N PHE A 195 25.35 18.15 6.23
CA PHE A 195 25.06 18.39 7.64
C PHE A 195 24.70 17.09 8.36
N GLN A 196 25.37 16.82 9.49
CA GLN A 196 25.15 15.61 10.28
C GLN A 196 23.69 15.44 10.73
N GLY A 197 23.02 16.56 11.09
CA GLY A 197 21.61 16.52 11.49
C GLY A 197 20.67 16.09 10.35
N VAL A 198 21.02 16.38 9.09
CA VAL A 198 20.27 15.90 7.90
C VAL A 198 20.52 14.41 7.68
N GLN A 199 21.80 13.98 7.80
CA GLN A 199 22.17 12.57 7.65
C GLN A 199 21.47 11.68 8.67
N PHE A 200 21.42 12.10 9.94
CA PHE A 200 20.73 11.34 10.99
C PHE A 200 19.24 11.24 10.74
N GLN A 201 18.56 12.31 10.34
CA GLN A 201 17.14 12.26 10.03
C GLN A 201 16.84 11.31 8.86
N LEU A 202 17.66 11.33 7.78
CA LEU A 202 17.51 10.39 6.68
C LEU A 202 17.78 8.95 7.12
N THR A 203 18.75 8.73 8.00
CA THR A 203 19.02 7.40 8.57
C THR A 203 17.84 6.91 9.39
N ASP A 204 17.24 7.75 10.23
CA ASP A 204 16.03 7.38 11.00
C ASP A 204 14.87 6.98 10.08
N ALA A 205 14.63 7.75 9.01
CA ALA A 205 13.59 7.43 8.03
C ALA A 205 13.87 6.11 7.30
N GLU A 206 15.13 5.85 6.93
CA GLU A 206 15.55 4.61 6.26
C GLU A 206 15.46 3.40 7.19
N VAL A 207 15.75 3.53 8.48
CA VAL A 207 15.59 2.45 9.47
C VAL A 207 14.12 2.04 9.57
N GLU A 208 13.20 3.01 9.66
CA GLU A 208 11.76 2.74 9.70
C GLU A 208 11.29 2.04 8.41
N ARG A 209 11.66 2.57 7.25
CA ARG A 209 11.32 1.95 5.96
C ARG A 209 11.88 0.52 5.85
N SER A 210 13.14 0.31 6.24
CA SER A 210 13.77 -1.01 6.22
C SER A 210 13.09 -2.01 7.16
N GLY A 211 12.65 -1.54 8.33
CA GLY A 211 11.87 -2.36 9.26
C GLY A 211 10.55 -2.84 8.63
N VAL A 212 9.84 -1.95 7.92
CA VAL A 212 8.62 -2.32 7.18
C VAL A 212 8.94 -3.31 6.06
N ASP A 213 10.01 -3.13 5.29
CA ASP A 213 10.42 -4.06 4.22
C ASP A 213 10.63 -5.49 4.75
N MET A 214 11.31 -5.62 5.88
CA MET A 214 11.54 -6.92 6.51
C MET A 214 10.24 -7.57 7.00
N LEU A 215 9.38 -6.79 7.64
CA LEU A 215 8.10 -7.28 8.14
C LEU A 215 7.13 -7.60 7.00
N ALA A 216 7.16 -6.85 5.90
CA ALA A 216 6.35 -7.10 4.71
C ALA A 216 6.71 -8.44 4.05
N LYS A 217 8.00 -8.76 3.96
CA LYS A 217 8.48 -10.06 3.46
C LYS A 217 8.05 -11.22 4.37
N TYR A 218 8.17 -11.05 5.68
CA TYR A 218 7.69 -12.04 6.64
C TYR A 218 6.19 -12.26 6.52
N THR A 219 5.41 -11.19 6.47
CA THR A 219 3.95 -11.26 6.36
C THR A 219 3.51 -11.91 5.05
N LEU A 220 4.23 -11.64 3.95
CA LEU A 220 3.94 -12.28 2.66
C LEU A 220 4.13 -13.80 2.75
N TRP A 221 5.23 -14.25 3.36
CA TRP A 221 5.43 -15.68 3.65
C TRP A 221 4.31 -16.23 4.54
N SER A 222 3.89 -15.50 5.58
CA SER A 222 2.80 -15.91 6.48
C SER A 222 1.49 -16.09 5.73
N VAL A 223 1.14 -15.16 4.83
CA VAL A 223 -0.07 -15.25 3.98
C VAL A 223 -0.07 -16.53 3.12
N GLY A 224 1.09 -16.93 2.62
CA GLY A 224 1.21 -18.13 1.78
C GLY A 224 1.29 -19.46 2.55
N THR A 225 1.52 -19.44 3.89
CA THR A 225 1.85 -20.67 4.64
C THR A 225 1.09 -20.89 5.93
N ASN A 226 0.65 -19.81 6.58
CA ASN A 226 0.00 -19.89 7.89
C ASN A 226 -1.54 -19.99 7.78
N PRO A 227 -2.23 -20.49 8.80
CA PRO A 227 -3.68 -20.37 8.90
C PRO A 227 -4.16 -18.91 8.86
N ALA A 228 -5.35 -18.67 8.33
CA ALA A 228 -5.90 -17.33 8.14
C ALA A 228 -5.83 -16.44 9.39
N ASP A 229 -6.17 -16.96 10.56
CA ASP A 229 -6.13 -16.21 11.83
C ASP A 229 -4.73 -15.70 12.19
N GLU A 230 -3.69 -16.49 11.95
CA GLU A 230 -2.30 -16.08 12.18
C GLU A 230 -1.85 -15.09 11.12
N ALA A 231 -2.14 -15.35 9.85
CA ALA A 231 -1.82 -14.46 8.75
C ALA A 231 -2.50 -13.09 8.88
N ILE A 232 -3.73 -13.02 9.38
CA ILE A 232 -4.43 -11.76 9.68
C ILE A 232 -3.70 -10.99 10.79
N ASN A 233 -3.22 -11.65 11.84
CA ASN A 233 -2.49 -10.99 12.92
C ASN A 233 -1.16 -10.41 12.41
N ASP A 234 -0.42 -11.15 11.58
CA ASP A 234 0.80 -10.70 10.96
C ASP A 234 0.55 -9.52 9.99
N ALA A 235 -0.53 -9.59 9.21
CA ALA A 235 -0.94 -8.50 8.31
C ALA A 235 -1.34 -7.22 9.08
N LEU A 236 -1.99 -7.35 10.23
CA LEU A 236 -2.30 -6.22 11.11
C LEU A 236 -1.04 -5.65 11.76
N ALA A 237 -0.07 -6.49 12.14
CA ALA A 237 1.22 -6.04 12.67
C ALA A 237 2.03 -5.29 11.60
N LEU A 238 2.08 -5.82 10.36
CA LEU A 238 2.68 -5.13 9.22
C LEU A 238 2.00 -3.78 8.97
N ARG A 239 0.67 -3.77 8.95
CA ARG A 239 -0.09 -2.55 8.72
C ARG A 239 0.20 -1.49 9.78
N LEU A 240 0.25 -1.86 11.06
CA LEU A 240 0.59 -0.96 12.16
C LEU A 240 1.98 -0.35 11.96
N ALA A 241 2.99 -1.20 11.71
CA ALA A 241 4.35 -0.76 11.45
C ALA A 241 4.45 0.15 10.21
N ALA A 242 3.76 -0.19 9.12
CA ALA A 242 3.76 0.59 7.89
C ALA A 242 3.15 1.99 8.07
N ILE A 243 2.07 2.12 8.86
CA ILE A 243 1.46 3.42 9.16
C ILE A 243 2.39 4.25 10.05
N GLU A 244 2.97 3.67 11.09
CA GLU A 244 3.90 4.36 11.99
C GLU A 244 5.17 4.80 11.24
N ALA A 245 5.76 3.95 10.42
CA ALA A 245 6.88 4.30 9.56
C ALA A 245 6.54 5.43 8.57
N ALA A 246 5.34 5.39 7.97
CA ALA A 246 4.90 6.45 7.07
C ALA A 246 4.80 7.82 7.77
N GLU A 247 4.37 7.86 9.02
CA GLU A 247 4.36 9.11 9.81
C GLU A 247 5.77 9.65 10.01
N VAL A 248 6.74 8.79 10.32
CA VAL A 248 8.15 9.19 10.50
C VAL A 248 8.76 9.63 9.17
N VAL A 249 8.65 8.80 8.13
CA VAL A 249 9.27 9.06 6.82
C VAL A 249 8.72 10.34 6.20
N PHE A 250 7.41 10.51 6.10
CA PHE A 250 6.83 11.72 5.51
C PHE A 250 7.14 12.97 6.34
N ARG A 251 7.14 12.88 7.68
CA ARG A 251 7.54 13.99 8.55
C ARG A 251 8.99 14.41 8.28
N VAL A 252 9.92 13.47 8.19
CA VAL A 252 11.34 13.74 7.90
C VAL A 252 11.49 14.33 6.50
N CYS A 253 10.86 13.71 5.49
CA CYS A 253 10.95 14.17 4.11
C CYS A 253 10.41 15.59 3.95
N HIS A 254 9.25 15.91 4.52
CA HIS A 254 8.70 17.26 4.51
C HIS A 254 9.59 18.26 5.25
N GLN A 255 10.14 17.88 6.40
CA GLN A 255 11.06 18.72 7.16
C GLN A 255 12.30 19.08 6.33
N LEU A 256 12.88 18.12 5.63
CA LEU A 256 14.11 18.32 4.84
C LEU A 256 13.87 19.07 3.51
N HIS A 257 12.67 18.99 2.95
CA HIS A 257 12.27 19.82 1.80
C HIS A 257 11.91 21.27 2.22
N GLY A 258 11.47 21.46 3.48
CA GLY A 258 10.93 22.74 3.95
C GLY A 258 9.61 23.08 3.26
N ALA A 259 9.32 24.37 3.09
CA ALA A 259 8.05 24.83 2.53
C ALA A 259 7.73 24.24 1.14
N VAL A 260 8.73 24.00 0.31
CA VAL A 260 8.58 23.43 -1.04
C VAL A 260 7.95 22.03 -0.98
N GLY A 261 8.24 21.23 0.05
CA GLY A 261 7.68 19.89 0.21
C GLY A 261 6.14 19.85 0.36
N PHE A 262 5.50 20.99 0.62
CA PHE A 262 4.04 21.10 0.75
C PHE A 262 3.37 21.71 -0.49
N CYS A 263 4.14 22.08 -1.50
CA CYS A 263 3.62 22.69 -2.72
C CYS A 263 3.20 21.62 -3.74
N ASP A 264 2.20 21.93 -4.57
CA ASP A 264 1.70 20.99 -5.60
C ASP A 264 2.71 20.74 -6.72
N GLU A 265 3.72 21.61 -6.88
CA GLU A 265 4.84 21.42 -7.80
C GLU A 265 5.81 20.33 -7.33
N THR A 266 5.66 19.84 -6.10
CA THR A 266 6.55 18.84 -5.51
C THR A 266 5.86 17.49 -5.40
N VAL A 267 6.44 16.47 -6.01
CA VAL A 267 5.92 15.08 -5.96
C VAL A 267 5.73 14.57 -4.53
N LEU A 268 6.57 14.99 -3.59
CA LEU A 268 6.44 14.62 -2.17
C LEU A 268 5.09 15.02 -1.58
N SER A 269 4.56 16.20 -1.93
CA SER A 269 3.24 16.65 -1.49
C SER A 269 2.12 15.70 -1.98
N TRP A 270 2.21 15.27 -3.23
CA TRP A 270 1.26 14.31 -3.82
C TRP A 270 1.36 12.95 -3.14
N LEU A 271 2.56 12.37 -2.99
CA LEU A 271 2.79 11.11 -2.29
C LEU A 271 2.18 11.12 -0.87
N SER A 272 2.48 12.16 -0.10
CA SER A 272 1.97 12.31 1.26
C SER A 272 0.44 12.34 1.32
N ARG A 273 -0.23 13.07 0.41
CA ARG A 273 -1.69 13.15 0.34
C ARG A 273 -2.32 11.82 -0.10
N TYR A 274 -1.81 11.22 -1.17
CA TYR A 274 -2.37 10.00 -1.75
C TYR A 274 -1.98 8.71 -0.98
N SER A 275 -1.08 8.81 0.01
CA SER A 275 -0.88 7.76 1.00
C SER A 275 -1.97 7.71 2.07
N GLN A 276 -2.82 8.76 2.20
CA GLN A 276 -3.81 8.85 3.29
C GLN A 276 -4.84 7.71 3.31
N PRO A 277 -5.45 7.27 2.18
CA PRO A 277 -6.34 6.11 2.20
C PRO A 277 -5.66 4.87 2.72
N LEU A 278 -4.43 4.57 2.25
CA LEU A 278 -3.64 3.40 2.70
C LEU A 278 -3.34 3.43 4.20
N ARG A 279 -3.20 4.61 4.80
CA ARG A 279 -2.91 4.77 6.24
C ARG A 279 -4.15 4.82 7.11
N ARG A 280 -5.32 5.18 6.56
CA ARG A 280 -6.56 5.40 7.32
C ARG A 280 -7.55 4.27 7.18
N SER A 281 -7.68 3.67 6.00
CA SER A 281 -8.65 2.61 5.73
C SER A 281 -7.99 1.24 5.81
N PRO A 282 -8.62 0.21 6.39
CA PRO A 282 -9.90 0.27 7.09
C PRO A 282 -9.84 0.97 8.45
N PHE A 283 -8.64 1.09 9.06
CA PHE A 283 -8.43 1.70 10.38
C PHE A 283 -7.12 2.49 10.42
N GLY A 284 -7.10 3.61 11.14
CA GLY A 284 -5.85 4.30 11.51
C GLY A 284 -5.07 3.56 12.61
N VAL A 285 -3.93 4.12 13.02
CA VAL A 285 -2.98 3.54 13.99
C VAL A 285 -3.67 3.02 15.25
N SER A 286 -4.45 3.85 15.94
CA SER A 286 -5.02 3.49 17.25
C SER A 286 -5.93 2.28 17.15
N LYS A 287 -6.88 2.29 16.21
CA LYS A 287 -7.83 1.18 16.04
C LYS A 287 -7.12 -0.09 15.54
N THR A 288 -6.11 0.03 14.65
CA THR A 288 -5.29 -1.11 14.22
C THR A 288 -4.59 -1.76 15.40
N ARG A 289 -4.00 -0.95 16.30
CA ARG A 289 -3.33 -1.43 17.51
C ARG A 289 -4.31 -2.12 18.48
N ASP A 290 -5.48 -1.53 18.70
CA ASP A 290 -6.49 -2.08 19.60
C ASP A 290 -7.03 -3.42 19.09
N VAL A 291 -7.30 -3.51 17.78
CA VAL A 291 -7.75 -4.75 17.13
C VAL A 291 -6.67 -5.83 17.21
N LEU A 292 -5.42 -5.52 16.86
CA LEU A 292 -4.31 -6.48 16.96
C LEU A 292 -4.14 -6.98 18.40
N THR A 293 -4.12 -6.06 19.36
CA THR A 293 -3.98 -6.40 20.78
C THR A 293 -5.13 -7.30 21.25
N SER A 294 -6.35 -7.01 20.83
CA SER A 294 -7.53 -7.82 21.16
C SER A 294 -7.45 -9.23 20.57
N ARG A 295 -7.01 -9.36 19.31
CA ARG A 295 -6.86 -10.66 18.64
C ARG A 295 -5.76 -11.52 19.24
N LEU A 296 -4.60 -10.93 19.55
CA LEU A 296 -3.50 -11.62 20.22
C LEU A 296 -3.88 -12.03 21.64
N GLY A 297 -4.60 -11.17 22.36
CA GLY A 297 -5.05 -11.43 23.72
C GLY A 297 -3.91 -11.86 24.65
N ARG A 298 -4.20 -12.87 25.48
CA ARG A 298 -3.21 -13.45 26.39
C ARG A 298 -2.40 -14.61 25.76
N ARG A 299 -2.72 -15.03 24.56
CA ARG A 299 -2.06 -16.18 23.89
C ARG A 299 -0.66 -15.82 23.39
N GLY A 300 -0.40 -14.53 23.22
CA GLY A 300 0.86 -14.03 22.63
C GLY A 300 0.93 -14.28 21.12
N LEU A 301 2.07 -13.89 20.52
CA LEU A 301 2.36 -14.20 19.13
C LEU A 301 2.75 -15.69 19.01
N THR A 302 2.09 -16.38 18.09
CA THR A 302 2.46 -17.72 17.63
C THR A 302 3.35 -17.61 16.38
N GLY A 303 3.57 -18.67 15.65
CA GLY A 303 4.38 -18.64 14.42
C GLY A 303 5.80 -19.12 14.64
N LEU A 304 6.80 -18.40 14.15
CA LEU A 304 8.23 -18.84 14.17
C LEU A 304 8.76 -19.25 15.54
N PHE A 305 8.15 -18.79 16.62
CA PHE A 305 8.58 -19.02 17.99
C PHE A 305 7.63 -19.95 18.78
N SER A 306 6.59 -20.44 18.16
CA SER A 306 5.75 -21.49 18.75
C SER A 306 6.40 -22.83 18.51
N SER A 307 6.98 -23.39 19.54
CA SER A 307 7.50 -24.77 19.58
C SER A 307 6.37 -25.77 19.81
#